data_5f2a131e893175c35c9474e0dbf8960f
#
_entry.id   5f2a131e893175c35c9474e0dbf8960f
#
_cell.length_a   1.000
_cell.length_b   1.000
_cell.length_c   1.000
_cell.angle_alpha   90.00
_cell.angle_beta   90.00
_cell.angle_gamma   90.00
#
_symmetry.space_group_name_H-M   'P 1'
#
loop_
_entity.id
_entity.type
_entity.pdbx_description
1 polymer ?
#
loop_
_entity_poly.entity_id
_entity_poly.type
_entity_poly.pdbx_seq_one_letter_code
_entity_poly.pdbx_strand_id
1 'polypeptide(L)'
;HSQDSNMSTGAGSSHSDKEVDPNTPEKIPRTPSERKRKRKADDGGGGGPVGSKGSRSVAALENKKINEYFPKHHLGNSPIRHGGAKSPSPQQGYPMVNIIKNIYQGCNLINFLETELTCQRIQEFETQATSDLELRNNKIDELNRTTDELRHQMANQQKVIEQHKSHINKCIDVVKKLLKEKSNIEKKEARQKCMQNRLRLGQFVTQRVGATFQENWTDGYAFQELARRQEEIATEREEIDKQKKLLLKKRPSNSETGRKRSQPQPSLHNGTEATFLKPDAVPGSYTWQEYYEADEILKLRQSALKKEDADLQLEMEKLERERNLHIRELKRIHNEDQSRFNSHPVLSDRYLLLMLLGKGGFSEVHKAFDLKEQRYVACKVHQLNKDWKEDKKGRHALREYNIHKALDHPRVVKLYDVFEIDANSFCTVLEYCDGHDLDFYLKQHKTIPEREARSIVMQVVSALKYLNEIKPPVIHYDLKPGNILLTEGNVCGEIKITDFGLSKVMDEENYNPDHGMDLTSQGAGTYWWYLPPECFVIGKNPPKISSKVDVWSVGVIFYQCLYGKKV
;
A
#
# COMPACT_ATOMS: atom_id res chain seq x y z
N HIS A 1 -17.58 5.81 -27.25
CA HIS A 1 -16.42 6.28 -26.50
C HIS A 1 -16.79 6.36 -25.03
N SER A 2 -16.84 5.23 -24.36
CA SER A 2 -16.88 5.12 -22.92
C SER A 2 -15.46 4.79 -22.48
N GLN A 3 -14.78 5.76 -21.93
CA GLN A 3 -13.59 5.52 -21.16
C GLN A 3 -14.02 4.95 -19.82
N ASP A 4 -13.93 3.64 -19.69
CA ASP A 4 -13.99 2.96 -18.40
C ASP A 4 -12.75 3.35 -17.58
N SER A 5 -12.89 4.40 -16.79
CA SER A 5 -11.93 4.71 -15.74
C SER A 5 -12.10 3.69 -14.60
N ASN A 6 -11.49 2.54 -14.73
CA ASN A 6 -11.32 1.60 -13.62
C ASN A 6 -10.40 2.23 -12.57
N MET A 7 -10.97 2.96 -11.67
CA MET A 7 -10.29 3.38 -10.46
C MET A 7 -10.18 2.21 -9.51
N SER A 8 -9.07 1.60 -9.49
CA SER A 8 -8.71 0.66 -8.46
C SER A 8 -7.41 1.16 -7.79
N THR A 9 -7.41 1.35 -6.74
CA THR A 9 -6.90 1.26 -5.41
C THR A 9 -5.66 0.42 -5.27
N GLY A 10 -4.55 1.06 -5.59
CA GLY A 10 -3.24 0.45 -5.60
C GLY A 10 -2.48 0.45 -4.29
N ALA A 11 -3.08 0.63 -3.13
CA ALA A 11 -2.35 0.50 -1.89
C ALA A 11 -2.51 -0.93 -1.37
N GLY A 12 -1.44 -1.69 -1.46
CA GLY A 12 -1.40 -3.05 -0.97
C GLY A 12 -1.76 -3.15 0.50
N SER A 13 -2.98 -3.57 0.76
CA SER A 13 -3.36 -4.02 2.08
C SER A 13 -2.96 -5.50 2.20
N SER A 14 -2.22 -5.81 3.23
CA SER A 14 -1.95 -7.19 3.62
C SER A 14 -3.24 -7.85 4.11
N HIS A 15 -4.10 -8.29 3.22
CA HIS A 15 -5.22 -9.14 3.58
C HIS A 15 -4.76 -10.59 3.60
N SER A 16 -4.84 -11.18 4.76
CA SER A 16 -4.85 -12.63 4.94
C SER A 16 -6.22 -13.16 4.49
N ASP A 17 -6.49 -13.17 3.20
CA ASP A 17 -7.58 -13.94 2.67
C ASP A 17 -7.16 -15.41 2.73
N LYS A 18 -7.76 -16.16 3.64
CA LYS A 18 -7.77 -17.61 3.55
C LYS A 18 -8.59 -17.98 2.32
N GLU A 19 -7.94 -18.07 1.16
CA GLU A 19 -8.50 -18.80 0.05
C GLU A 19 -8.58 -20.27 0.49
N VAL A 20 -9.79 -20.75 0.66
CA VAL A 20 -10.05 -22.17 0.86
C VAL A 20 -9.82 -22.85 -0.47
N ASP A 21 -8.75 -23.62 -0.57
CA ASP A 21 -8.50 -24.54 -1.68
C ASP A 21 -9.54 -25.67 -1.61
N PRO A 22 -10.35 -25.92 -2.64
CA PRO A 22 -11.40 -26.94 -2.61
C PRO A 22 -10.88 -28.38 -2.58
N ASN A 23 -9.57 -28.64 -2.57
CA ASN A 23 -9.00 -29.99 -2.67
C ASN A 23 -8.19 -30.45 -1.47
N THR A 24 -8.41 -29.92 -0.27
CA THR A 24 -7.72 -30.44 0.93
C THR A 24 -8.71 -31.17 1.82
N PRO A 25 -8.49 -32.45 2.19
CA PRO A 25 -9.40 -33.16 3.08
C PRO A 25 -9.33 -32.60 4.52
N GLU A 26 -10.50 -32.28 5.07
CA GLU A 26 -10.71 -31.83 6.42
C GLU A 26 -10.07 -32.74 7.45
N LYS A 27 -9.20 -32.21 8.30
CA LYS A 27 -8.81 -32.82 9.56
C LYS A 27 -9.65 -32.23 10.68
N ILE A 28 -10.43 -33.12 11.31
CA ILE A 28 -11.30 -32.90 12.45
C ILE A 28 -10.53 -32.31 13.65
N PRO A 29 -11.01 -31.26 14.32
CA PRO A 29 -10.37 -30.70 15.50
C PRO A 29 -10.58 -31.55 16.73
N ARG A 30 -9.48 -31.88 17.44
CA ARG A 30 -9.51 -32.48 18.75
C ARG A 30 -9.68 -31.40 19.83
N THR A 31 -10.64 -31.63 20.72
CA THR A 31 -10.98 -30.83 21.89
C THR A 31 -9.82 -30.71 22.89
N PRO A 32 -9.68 -29.60 23.64
CA PRO A 32 -8.68 -29.47 24.69
C PRO A 32 -9.15 -30.09 26.00
N SER A 33 -8.34 -30.97 26.57
CA SER A 33 -8.51 -31.47 27.92
C SER A 33 -7.79 -30.58 28.94
N GLU A 34 -8.50 -30.27 29.99
CA GLU A 34 -8.06 -29.64 31.23
C GLU A 34 -6.87 -30.36 31.90
N ARG A 35 -5.95 -29.60 32.47
CA ARG A 35 -5.24 -29.95 33.73
C ARG A 35 -4.58 -28.72 34.36
N LYS A 36 -5.20 -28.26 35.44
CA LYS A 36 -4.84 -28.39 36.87
C LYS A 36 -3.68 -27.55 37.35
N ARG A 37 -4.10 -26.67 38.23
CA ARG A 37 -3.38 -25.90 39.27
C ARG A 37 -2.31 -26.71 40.00
N LYS A 38 -1.17 -26.09 40.36
CA LYS A 38 -0.55 -26.29 41.65
C LYS A 38 0.06 -25.00 42.19
N ARG A 39 -0.25 -24.78 43.44
CA ARG A 39 0.12 -23.68 44.36
C ARG A 39 1.44 -23.97 45.06
N LYS A 40 1.96 -22.88 45.67
CA LYS A 40 2.73 -22.79 46.92
C LYS A 40 4.25 -22.93 46.80
N ALA A 41 5.01 -22.32 47.61
CA ALA A 41 4.96 -21.30 48.68
C ALA A 41 6.42 -21.02 49.11
N ASP A 42 6.65 -19.84 49.56
CA ASP A 42 7.39 -19.41 50.75
C ASP A 42 8.82 -19.88 51.04
N ASP A 43 9.52 -18.88 51.45
CA ASP A 43 10.47 -18.69 52.55
C ASP A 43 11.93 -18.66 52.17
N GLY A 44 12.58 -17.54 52.41
CA GLY A 44 13.08 -17.10 53.67
C GLY A 44 14.57 -16.90 53.64
N GLY A 45 15.03 -15.70 53.94
CA GLY A 45 16.22 -15.57 54.79
C GLY A 45 17.57 -15.27 54.18
N GLY A 46 18.00 -14.03 54.31
CA GLY A 46 19.20 -13.72 55.08
C GLY A 46 20.54 -13.52 54.36
N GLY A 47 21.09 -12.34 54.49
CA GLY A 47 22.53 -12.13 54.64
C GLY A 47 23.30 -11.48 53.49
N GLY A 48 23.58 -10.16 53.60
CA GLY A 48 24.66 -9.50 52.88
C GLY A 48 26.03 -9.80 53.53
N PRO A 49 27.14 -9.12 53.22
CA PRO A 49 27.33 -8.02 52.28
C PRO A 49 28.62 -8.09 51.43
N VAL A 50 28.86 -7.03 50.62
CA VAL A 50 30.15 -6.47 50.17
C VAL A 50 30.78 -7.02 48.89
N GLY A 51 30.92 -6.12 47.89
CA GLY A 51 31.89 -6.24 46.83
C GLY A 51 31.61 -5.40 45.60
N SER A 52 32.09 -4.17 45.60
CA SER A 52 32.06 -3.21 44.51
C SER A 52 32.65 -3.72 43.19
N LYS A 53 32.01 -3.39 42.05
CA LYS A 53 32.66 -2.71 40.90
C LYS A 53 31.67 -2.55 39.73
N GLY A 54 31.48 -1.30 39.39
CA GLY A 54 31.35 -0.80 38.02
C GLY A 54 30.30 -1.44 37.10
N SER A 55 29.04 -1.09 37.26
CA SER A 55 28.07 -1.33 36.18
C SER A 55 27.63 0.04 35.64
N ARG A 56 27.94 0.25 34.34
CA ARG A 56 27.38 1.34 33.57
C ARG A 56 25.87 1.20 33.63
N SER A 57 25.23 2.24 34.11
CA SER A 57 23.78 2.37 34.13
C SER A 57 23.23 2.30 32.73
N VAL A 58 22.52 1.21 32.43
CA VAL A 58 21.53 1.17 31.36
C VAL A 58 20.43 2.13 31.83
N ALA A 59 20.31 3.25 31.12
CA ALA A 59 19.25 4.21 31.37
C ALA A 59 17.91 3.51 31.29
N ALA A 60 17.16 3.55 32.37
CA ALA A 60 15.77 3.11 32.38
C ALA A 60 15.02 3.86 31.28
N LEU A 61 14.51 3.10 30.32
CA LEU A 61 13.56 3.61 29.32
C LEU A 61 12.29 4.00 30.09
N GLU A 62 12.17 5.30 30.36
CA GLU A 62 10.92 5.87 30.88
C GLU A 62 9.77 5.51 29.91
N ASN A 63 8.63 5.16 30.48
CA ASN A 63 7.38 4.89 29.75
C ASN A 63 6.90 6.19 29.06
N LYS A 64 7.33 6.41 27.82
CA LYS A 64 6.93 7.56 27.03
C LYS A 64 5.60 7.28 26.33
N LYS A 65 4.72 8.26 26.33
CA LYS A 65 3.46 8.23 25.57
C LYS A 65 3.78 8.30 24.07
N ILE A 66 2.87 7.77 23.23
CA ILE A 66 3.05 7.74 21.75
C ILE A 66 3.39 9.12 21.19
N ASN A 67 2.78 10.18 21.71
CA ASN A 67 3.02 11.56 21.27
C ASN A 67 4.45 12.08 21.56
N GLU A 68 5.24 11.37 22.36
CA GLU A 68 6.66 11.72 22.59
C GLU A 68 7.59 11.16 21.50
N TYR A 69 7.10 10.20 20.71
CA TYR A 69 7.85 9.61 19.59
C TYR A 69 7.66 10.35 18.26
N PHE A 70 6.61 11.18 18.16
CA PHE A 70 6.33 11.92 16.95
C PHE A 70 6.46 13.43 17.18
N PRO A 71 7.23 14.15 16.37
CA PRO A 71 7.33 15.61 16.50
C PRO A 71 5.95 16.23 16.25
N LYS A 72 5.48 17.00 17.24
CA LYS A 72 4.31 17.85 17.05
C LYS A 72 4.68 18.93 16.03
N HIS A 73 4.04 18.91 14.89
CA HIS A 73 4.08 20.06 14.00
C HIS A 73 3.30 21.21 14.67
N HIS A 74 3.98 21.96 15.52
CA HIS A 74 3.50 23.27 15.87
C HIS A 74 3.59 24.13 14.61
N LEU A 75 2.46 24.56 14.12
CA LEU A 75 2.34 25.78 13.33
C LEU A 75 3.01 26.88 14.17
N GLY A 76 4.28 27.15 13.85
CA GLY A 76 5.07 28.09 14.59
C GLY A 76 4.55 29.51 14.38
N ASN A 77 3.81 29.99 15.35
CA ASN A 77 3.96 31.38 15.71
C ASN A 77 5.32 31.47 16.40
N SER A 78 6.33 31.86 15.65
CA SER A 78 7.58 32.34 16.25
C SER A 78 7.21 33.52 17.14
N PRO A 79 7.44 33.45 18.45
CA PRO A 79 7.36 34.65 19.25
C PRO A 79 8.52 35.54 18.78
N ILE A 80 8.18 36.66 18.18
CA ILE A 80 9.11 37.77 18.04
C ILE A 80 9.54 38.08 19.47
N ARG A 81 10.74 37.66 19.83
CA ARG A 81 11.42 38.17 21.01
C ARG A 81 11.62 39.66 20.75
N HIS A 82 10.77 40.48 21.31
CA HIS A 82 11.12 41.84 21.67
C HIS A 82 12.23 41.74 22.70
N GLY A 83 13.46 41.63 22.23
CA GLY A 83 14.63 42.03 22.97
C GLY A 83 14.53 43.55 23.10
N GLY A 84 13.90 43.99 24.15
CA GLY A 84 14.01 45.36 24.60
C GLY A 84 15.48 45.60 24.94
N ALA A 85 16.22 46.13 24.00
CA ALA A 85 17.46 46.82 24.29
C ALA A 85 17.04 48.03 25.13
N LYS A 86 17.22 47.91 26.45
CA LYS A 86 17.23 49.05 27.31
C LYS A 86 18.35 49.95 26.86
N SER A 87 17.98 51.08 26.24
CA SER A 87 18.89 52.18 26.03
C SER A 87 19.50 52.55 27.40
N PRO A 88 20.81 52.64 27.53
CA PRO A 88 21.40 53.13 28.76
C PRO A 88 21.00 54.60 28.87
N SER A 89 20.33 54.95 29.96
CA SER A 89 20.09 56.31 30.36
C SER A 89 21.44 57.04 30.46
N PRO A 90 21.57 58.24 29.91
CA PRO A 90 22.77 59.05 30.08
C PRO A 90 22.69 59.68 31.47
N GLN A 91 23.13 58.97 32.50
CA GLN A 91 23.52 59.54 33.78
C GLN A 91 25.00 59.30 33.95
N GLN A 92 25.75 60.25 33.50
CA GLN A 92 27.00 60.68 34.15
C GLN A 92 27.35 62.03 33.54
N GLY A 93 26.89 63.05 34.24
CA GLY A 93 27.42 64.40 34.06
C GLY A 93 28.91 64.39 34.45
N TYR A 94 29.71 64.67 33.47
CA TYR A 94 31.11 64.97 33.74
C TYR A 94 31.20 66.25 34.56
N PRO A 95 31.96 66.24 35.71
CA PRO A 95 32.17 67.45 36.48
C PRO A 95 33.22 68.32 35.84
N MET A 96 32.84 69.10 34.85
CA MET A 96 33.71 70.13 34.23
C MET A 96 33.60 71.50 34.93
N VAL A 97 32.96 71.62 36.08
CA VAL A 97 32.78 72.90 36.77
C VAL A 97 33.85 73.20 37.79
N ASN A 98 34.71 72.25 38.18
CA ASN A 98 35.70 72.47 39.26
C ASN A 98 37.14 72.71 38.78
N ILE A 99 37.43 72.75 37.46
CA ILE A 99 38.79 73.05 37.00
C ILE A 99 38.98 74.54 36.68
N ILE A 100 37.94 75.34 36.55
CA ILE A 100 38.03 76.76 36.15
C ILE A 100 38.27 77.67 37.38
N LYS A 101 38.17 77.18 38.61
CA LYS A 101 38.35 78.03 39.81
C LYS A 101 39.78 78.15 40.35
N ASN A 102 40.76 77.41 39.85
CA ASN A 102 42.15 77.45 40.43
C ASN A 102 43.22 78.06 39.49
N ILE A 103 42.87 78.74 38.43
CA ILE A 103 43.84 79.40 37.58
C ILE A 103 43.68 80.93 37.58
N TYR A 104 43.03 81.53 38.56
CA TYR A 104 42.91 82.98 38.72
C TYR A 104 43.78 83.55 39.88
N GLN A 105 45.05 83.21 39.92
CA GLN A 105 46.02 84.08 40.67
C GLN A 105 47.43 83.83 40.14
N GLY A 106 47.86 84.71 39.28
CA GLY A 106 49.27 84.89 38.98
C GLY A 106 49.64 84.87 37.52
N CYS A 107 49.66 85.96 36.90
CA CYS A 107 50.51 86.46 35.80
C CYS A 107 49.70 87.33 34.86
N ASN A 108 49.72 88.64 35.08
CA ASN A 108 49.21 89.68 34.20
C ASN A 108 50.20 89.91 33.05
N LEU A 109 49.74 89.79 31.87
CA LEU A 109 50.11 90.23 30.55
C LEU A 109 50.35 89.12 29.48
N ILE A 110 50.78 87.91 29.82
CA ILE A 110 50.88 86.81 28.80
C ILE A 110 49.55 86.11 28.68
N ASN A 111 48.76 86.19 29.73
CA ASN A 111 47.43 85.51 29.82
C ASN A 111 46.35 86.17 28.92
N PHE A 112 46.46 87.36 28.43
CA PHE A 112 45.40 88.00 27.67
C PHE A 112 45.34 87.49 26.22
N LEU A 113 46.48 87.20 25.59
CA LEU A 113 46.54 86.60 24.26
C LEU A 113 46.22 85.10 24.25
N GLU A 114 46.60 84.33 25.34
CA GLU A 114 46.26 82.93 25.49
C GLU A 114 44.78 82.74 25.87
N THR A 115 44.16 83.62 26.64
CA THR A 115 42.73 83.61 26.97
C THR A 115 41.88 83.96 25.77
N GLU A 116 42.31 84.91 24.89
CA GLU A 116 41.59 85.26 23.66
C GLU A 116 41.69 84.16 22.65
N LEU A 117 42.85 83.46 22.48
CA LEU A 117 43.04 82.32 21.62
C LEU A 117 42.27 81.06 22.15
N THR A 118 42.17 80.87 23.50
CA THR A 118 41.40 79.83 24.12
C THR A 118 39.90 80.11 24.01
N CYS A 119 39.44 81.35 24.15
CA CYS A 119 38.05 81.76 23.94
C CYS A 119 37.63 81.54 22.45
N GLN A 120 38.48 81.88 21.51
CA GLN A 120 38.23 81.59 20.09
C GLN A 120 38.16 80.12 19.80
N ARG A 121 39.05 79.29 20.33
CA ARG A 121 38.98 77.82 20.22
C ARG A 121 37.75 77.23 20.87
N ILE A 122 37.34 77.71 22.03
CA ILE A 122 36.12 77.27 22.71
C ILE A 122 34.91 77.61 21.81
N GLN A 123 34.86 78.79 21.26
CA GLN A 123 33.80 79.25 20.34
C GLN A 123 33.79 78.48 19.02
N GLU A 124 34.97 78.11 18.47
CA GLU A 124 35.07 77.19 17.32
C GLU A 124 34.56 75.76 17.68
N PHE A 125 34.91 75.22 18.86
CA PHE A 125 34.40 73.93 19.33
C PHE A 125 32.89 73.97 19.58
N GLU A 126 32.35 75.06 20.16
CA GLU A 126 30.91 75.23 20.35
C GLU A 126 30.15 75.30 19.04
N THR A 127 30.68 76.06 18.05
CA THR A 127 30.11 76.16 16.71
C THR A 127 30.18 74.81 15.99
N GLN A 128 31.29 74.08 16.10
CA GLN A 128 31.44 72.76 15.54
C GLN A 128 30.51 71.75 16.21
N ALA A 129 30.42 71.77 17.55
CA ALA A 129 29.53 70.89 18.30
C ALA A 129 28.05 71.16 18.02
N THR A 130 27.66 72.42 17.85
CA THR A 130 26.28 72.78 17.46
C THR A 130 25.96 72.31 16.02
N SER A 131 26.91 72.52 15.08
CA SER A 131 26.76 72.00 13.73
C SER A 131 26.67 70.49 13.64
N ASP A 132 27.54 69.79 14.43
CA ASP A 132 27.50 68.33 14.51
C ASP A 132 26.20 67.82 15.16
N LEU A 133 25.66 68.51 16.16
CA LEU A 133 24.38 68.21 16.77
C LEU A 133 23.21 68.41 15.76
N GLU A 134 23.24 69.49 15.01
CA GLU A 134 22.23 69.79 14.01
C GLU A 134 22.24 68.73 12.87
N LEU A 135 23.43 68.33 12.40
CA LEU A 135 23.61 67.26 11.45
C LEU A 135 23.04 65.91 11.97
N ARG A 136 23.34 65.58 13.24
CA ARG A 136 22.81 64.39 13.87
C ARG A 136 21.30 64.43 14.06
N ASN A 137 20.73 65.56 14.45
CA ASN A 137 19.29 65.73 14.58
C ASN A 137 18.60 65.57 13.21
N ASN A 138 19.13 66.20 12.15
CA ASN A 138 18.61 66.04 10.81
C ASN A 138 18.66 64.57 10.36
N LYS A 139 19.74 63.83 10.73
CA LYS A 139 19.84 62.41 10.44
C LYS A 139 18.86 61.55 11.24
N ILE A 140 18.61 61.91 12.52
CA ILE A 140 17.57 61.28 13.35
C ILE A 140 16.20 61.48 12.77
N ASP A 141 15.88 62.69 12.27
CA ASP A 141 14.60 62.98 11.67
C ASP A 141 14.40 62.23 10.35
N GLU A 142 15.47 62.15 9.53
CA GLU A 142 15.47 61.31 8.32
C GLU A 142 15.23 59.84 8.63
N LEU A 143 15.93 59.28 9.64
CA LEU A 143 15.77 57.89 10.09
C LEU A 143 14.37 57.64 10.68
N ASN A 144 13.81 58.61 11.40
CA ASN A 144 12.45 58.50 11.92
C ASN A 144 11.44 58.46 10.78
N ARG A 145 11.56 59.34 9.77
CA ARG A 145 10.68 59.31 8.58
C ARG A 145 10.76 57.98 7.84
N THR A 146 12.00 57.49 7.57
CA THR A 146 12.18 56.18 6.92
C THR A 146 11.63 55.04 7.76
N THR A 147 11.76 55.10 9.08
CA THR A 147 11.19 54.11 10.00
C THR A 147 9.65 54.11 9.92
N ASP A 148 9.03 55.26 9.89
CA ASP A 148 7.58 55.38 9.81
C ASP A 148 7.05 54.92 8.43
N GLU A 149 7.76 55.23 7.35
CA GLU A 149 7.48 54.72 6.01
C GLU A 149 7.54 53.17 5.97
N LEU A 150 8.62 52.58 6.53
CA LEU A 150 8.79 51.12 6.61
C LEU A 150 7.67 50.48 7.46
N ARG A 151 7.32 51.09 8.57
CA ARG A 151 6.18 50.62 9.40
C ARG A 151 4.86 50.63 8.61
N HIS A 152 4.63 51.68 7.85
CA HIS A 152 3.44 51.79 7.00
C HIS A 152 3.45 50.74 5.88
N GLN A 153 4.58 50.52 5.24
CA GLN A 153 4.75 49.47 4.23
C GLN A 153 4.52 48.07 4.82
N MET A 154 5.10 47.79 6.00
CA MET A 154 4.86 46.52 6.71
C MET A 154 3.39 46.31 7.05
N ALA A 155 2.69 47.34 7.52
CA ALA A 155 1.27 47.24 7.83
C ALA A 155 0.43 46.95 6.57
N ASN A 156 0.77 47.59 5.45
CA ASN A 156 0.09 47.31 4.17
C ASN A 156 0.38 45.89 3.66
N GLN A 157 1.63 45.45 3.71
CA GLN A 157 2.01 44.09 3.33
C GLN A 157 1.29 43.07 4.20
N GLN A 158 1.22 43.30 5.52
CA GLN A 158 0.51 42.41 6.44
C GLN A 158 -0.98 42.31 6.08
N LYS A 159 -1.61 43.42 5.72
CA LYS A 159 -3.02 43.45 5.27
C LYS A 159 -3.22 42.63 3.99
N VAL A 160 -2.32 42.75 3.01
CA VAL A 160 -2.34 41.98 1.77
C VAL A 160 -2.13 40.50 2.03
N ILE A 161 -1.19 40.15 2.90
CA ILE A 161 -0.95 38.75 3.33
C ILE A 161 -2.24 38.16 3.93
N GLU A 162 -2.93 38.89 4.79
CA GLU A 162 -4.17 38.40 5.42
C GLU A 162 -5.32 38.24 4.40
N GLN A 163 -5.41 39.15 3.43
CA GLN A 163 -6.35 38.99 2.31
C GLN A 163 -6.03 37.73 1.47
N HIS A 164 -4.75 37.49 1.15
CA HIS A 164 -4.35 36.29 0.41
C HIS A 164 -4.62 35.01 1.21
N LYS A 165 -4.33 34.98 2.51
CA LYS A 165 -4.66 33.85 3.38
C LYS A 165 -6.18 33.55 3.37
N SER A 166 -7.01 34.59 3.52
CA SER A 166 -8.46 34.43 3.45
C SER A 166 -8.91 33.86 2.11
N HIS A 167 -8.32 34.34 1.00
CA HIS A 167 -8.64 33.83 -0.34
C HIS A 167 -8.20 32.39 -0.53
N ILE A 168 -6.98 32.02 -0.09
CA ILE A 168 -6.48 30.65 -0.12
C ILE A 168 -7.40 29.71 0.69
N ASN A 169 -7.82 30.10 1.87
CA ASN A 169 -8.72 29.30 2.69
C ASN A 169 -10.07 29.04 1.97
N LYS A 170 -10.64 30.06 1.31
CA LYS A 170 -11.85 29.87 0.50
C LYS A 170 -11.61 28.90 -0.66
N CYS A 171 -10.48 28.98 -1.34
CA CYS A 171 -10.12 28.04 -2.41
C CYS A 171 -9.99 26.60 -1.86
N ILE A 172 -9.34 26.43 -0.71
CA ILE A 172 -9.22 25.14 -0.03
C ILE A 172 -10.60 24.56 0.30
N ASP A 173 -11.53 25.37 0.79
CA ASP A 173 -12.89 24.89 1.12
C ASP A 173 -13.67 24.47 -0.14
N VAL A 174 -13.52 25.17 -1.26
CA VAL A 174 -14.09 24.76 -2.55
C VAL A 174 -13.47 23.44 -3.00
N VAL A 175 -12.14 23.30 -2.95
CA VAL A 175 -11.43 22.06 -3.29
C VAL A 175 -11.90 20.89 -2.41
N LYS A 176 -12.01 21.09 -1.09
CA LYS A 176 -12.57 20.08 -0.18
C LYS A 176 -13.96 19.61 -0.62
N LYS A 177 -14.85 20.56 -0.96
CA LYS A 177 -16.19 20.23 -1.41
C LYS A 177 -16.19 19.42 -2.69
N LEU A 178 -15.47 19.86 -3.71
CA LEU A 178 -15.38 19.16 -5.00
C LEU A 178 -14.77 17.76 -4.87
N LEU A 179 -13.73 17.60 -4.04
CA LEU A 179 -13.10 16.30 -3.80
C LEU A 179 -14.05 15.34 -3.06
N LYS A 180 -14.82 15.82 -2.09
CA LYS A 180 -15.85 15.01 -1.43
C LYS A 180 -16.94 14.57 -2.39
N GLU A 181 -17.43 15.48 -3.24
CA GLU A 181 -18.42 15.17 -4.27
C GLU A 181 -17.89 14.13 -5.26
N LYS A 182 -16.66 14.32 -5.78
CA LYS A 182 -16.00 13.37 -6.65
C LYS A 182 -15.88 12.00 -5.97
N SER A 183 -15.37 11.95 -4.74
CA SER A 183 -15.23 10.69 -3.99
C SER A 183 -16.59 9.99 -3.78
N ASN A 184 -17.67 10.73 -3.50
CA ASN A 184 -19.00 10.16 -3.36
C ASN A 184 -19.53 9.57 -4.67
N ILE A 185 -19.24 10.21 -5.81
CA ILE A 185 -19.58 9.67 -7.14
C ILE A 185 -18.82 8.38 -7.38
N GLU A 186 -17.49 8.36 -7.19
CA GLU A 186 -16.64 7.16 -7.34
C GLU A 186 -17.12 6.00 -6.45
N LYS A 187 -17.46 6.29 -5.18
CA LYS A 187 -18.03 5.30 -4.25
C LYS A 187 -19.37 4.76 -4.74
N LYS A 188 -20.24 5.61 -5.28
CA LYS A 188 -21.55 5.21 -5.82
C LYS A 188 -21.39 4.34 -7.06
N GLU A 189 -20.51 4.70 -7.97
CA GLU A 189 -20.22 3.92 -9.19
C GLU A 189 -19.67 2.53 -8.86
N ALA A 190 -18.72 2.44 -7.93
CA ALA A 190 -18.18 1.16 -7.48
C ALA A 190 -19.27 0.26 -6.90
N ARG A 191 -20.15 0.81 -6.05
CA ARG A 191 -21.29 0.06 -5.50
C ARG A 191 -22.29 -0.38 -6.57
N GLN A 192 -22.57 0.47 -7.53
CA GLN A 192 -23.47 0.15 -8.64
C GLN A 192 -22.89 -0.97 -9.51
N LYS A 193 -21.61 -0.92 -9.83
CA LYS A 193 -20.91 -2.00 -10.57
C LYS A 193 -20.95 -3.32 -9.80
N CYS A 194 -20.70 -3.30 -8.49
CA CYS A 194 -20.82 -4.50 -7.65
C CYS A 194 -22.27 -5.03 -7.66
N MET A 195 -23.26 -4.16 -7.62
CA MET A 195 -24.67 -4.57 -7.63
C MET A 195 -25.05 -5.26 -8.95
N GLN A 196 -24.54 -4.76 -10.09
CA GLN A 196 -24.74 -5.41 -11.40
C GLN A 196 -24.05 -6.79 -11.46
N ASN A 197 -22.88 -6.92 -10.85
CA ASN A 197 -22.12 -8.17 -10.84
C ASN A 197 -22.67 -9.23 -9.87
N ARG A 198 -23.47 -8.85 -8.86
CA ARG A 198 -24.03 -9.80 -7.88
C ARG A 198 -24.81 -10.96 -8.51
N LEU A 199 -25.63 -10.64 -9.50
CA LEU A 199 -26.44 -11.67 -10.19
C LEU A 199 -25.57 -12.54 -11.10
N ARG A 200 -24.61 -11.95 -11.79
CA ARG A 200 -23.76 -12.63 -12.78
C ARG A 200 -22.66 -13.46 -12.12
N LEU A 201 -21.90 -12.87 -11.20
CA LEU A 201 -20.72 -13.48 -10.60
C LEU A 201 -21.01 -14.15 -9.26
N GLY A 202 -21.96 -13.63 -8.49
CA GLY A 202 -22.31 -14.13 -7.16
C GLY A 202 -22.26 -13.07 -6.07
N GLN A 203 -22.57 -13.49 -4.84
CA GLN A 203 -22.63 -12.64 -3.67
C GLN A 203 -22.38 -13.43 -2.39
N PHE A 204 -22.05 -12.71 -1.32
CA PHE A 204 -22.09 -13.30 0.03
C PHE A 204 -23.53 -13.40 0.52
N VAL A 205 -23.89 -14.57 1.06
CA VAL A 205 -25.19 -14.86 1.63
C VAL A 205 -24.99 -15.36 3.05
N THR A 206 -25.69 -14.76 3.99
CA THR A 206 -25.67 -15.20 5.39
C THR A 206 -26.44 -16.49 5.52
N GLN A 207 -25.77 -17.57 5.90
CA GLN A 207 -26.35 -18.89 6.12
C GLN A 207 -26.20 -19.27 7.58
N ARG A 208 -27.22 -19.94 8.12
CA ARG A 208 -27.17 -20.49 9.47
C ARG A 208 -26.39 -21.80 9.46
N VAL A 209 -25.27 -21.85 10.19
CA VAL A 209 -24.46 -23.04 10.38
C VAL A 209 -24.52 -23.41 11.87
N GLY A 210 -25.39 -24.35 12.21
CA GLY A 210 -25.66 -24.72 13.61
C GLY A 210 -26.28 -23.56 14.41
N ALA A 211 -25.62 -23.11 15.46
CA ALA A 211 -26.05 -21.99 16.32
C ALA A 211 -25.56 -20.61 15.85
N THR A 212 -24.70 -20.54 14.84
CA THR A 212 -24.07 -19.29 14.35
C THR A 212 -24.53 -18.97 12.95
N PHE A 213 -24.43 -17.70 12.58
CA PHE A 213 -24.61 -17.22 11.20
C PHE A 213 -23.22 -17.01 10.57
N GLN A 214 -23.04 -17.58 9.38
CA GLN A 214 -21.82 -17.45 8.61
C GLN A 214 -22.12 -16.91 7.22
N GLU A 215 -21.29 -15.98 6.74
CA GLU A 215 -21.36 -15.51 5.36
C GLU A 215 -20.64 -16.49 4.44
N ASN A 216 -21.39 -17.08 3.51
CA ASN A 216 -20.87 -17.97 2.49
C ASN A 216 -21.03 -17.34 1.11
N TRP A 217 -20.09 -17.63 0.23
CA TRP A 217 -20.17 -17.20 -1.16
C TRP A 217 -21.16 -18.10 -1.92
N THR A 218 -22.01 -17.48 -2.73
CA THR A 218 -22.92 -18.18 -3.67
C THR A 218 -22.65 -17.68 -5.07
N ASP A 219 -22.31 -18.59 -5.98
CA ASP A 219 -22.02 -18.28 -7.36
C ASP A 219 -23.26 -17.79 -8.12
N GLY A 220 -23.05 -16.84 -9.01
CA GLY A 220 -24.10 -16.25 -9.85
C GLY A 220 -24.44 -17.10 -11.08
N TYR A 221 -25.41 -16.61 -11.87
CA TYR A 221 -25.96 -17.35 -13.01
C TYR A 221 -24.90 -17.72 -14.07
N ALA A 222 -23.84 -16.90 -14.23
CA ALA A 222 -22.82 -17.20 -15.25
C ALA A 222 -22.06 -18.50 -14.94
N PHE A 223 -21.80 -18.80 -13.68
CA PHE A 223 -21.18 -20.07 -13.26
C PHE A 223 -22.14 -21.24 -13.45
N GLN A 224 -23.42 -21.04 -13.12
CA GLN A 224 -24.45 -22.07 -13.30
C GLN A 224 -24.62 -22.44 -14.77
N GLU A 225 -24.58 -21.45 -15.67
CA GLU A 225 -24.69 -21.69 -17.11
C GLU A 225 -23.48 -22.47 -17.67
N LEU A 226 -22.26 -22.12 -17.25
CA LEU A 226 -21.07 -22.88 -17.63
C LEU A 226 -21.09 -24.30 -17.07
N ALA A 227 -21.54 -24.49 -15.84
CA ALA A 227 -21.69 -25.82 -15.23
C ALA A 227 -22.72 -26.68 -15.99
N ARG A 228 -23.87 -26.09 -16.35
CA ARG A 228 -24.89 -26.76 -17.17
C ARG A 228 -24.32 -27.19 -18.54
N ARG A 229 -23.58 -26.34 -19.20
CA ARG A 229 -22.96 -26.65 -20.48
C ARG A 229 -21.88 -27.75 -20.38
N GLN A 230 -21.09 -27.74 -19.29
CA GLN A 230 -20.15 -28.84 -19.00
C GLN A 230 -20.85 -30.18 -18.81
N GLU A 231 -21.99 -30.21 -18.12
CA GLU A 231 -22.81 -31.41 -17.94
C GLU A 231 -23.39 -31.92 -19.29
N GLU A 232 -23.84 -31.01 -20.17
CA GLU A 232 -24.31 -31.36 -21.52
C GLU A 232 -23.18 -31.99 -22.35
N ILE A 233 -21.97 -31.41 -22.32
CA ILE A 233 -20.80 -31.97 -23.02
C ILE A 233 -20.43 -33.35 -22.45
N ALA A 234 -20.48 -33.53 -21.13
CA ALA A 234 -20.20 -34.81 -20.53
C ALA A 234 -21.21 -35.88 -20.96
N THR A 235 -22.50 -35.53 -21.00
CA THR A 235 -23.60 -36.40 -21.46
C THR A 235 -23.45 -36.78 -22.93
N GLU A 236 -23.14 -35.79 -23.80
CA GLU A 236 -22.90 -36.04 -25.21
C GLU A 236 -21.66 -36.93 -25.44
N ARG A 237 -20.61 -36.77 -24.65
CA ARG A 237 -19.43 -37.65 -24.72
C ARG A 237 -19.78 -39.09 -24.39
N GLU A 238 -20.55 -39.32 -23.33
CA GLU A 238 -21.00 -40.66 -22.96
C GLU A 238 -21.83 -41.28 -24.08
N GLU A 239 -22.68 -40.49 -24.70
CA GLU A 239 -23.51 -40.99 -25.80
C GLU A 239 -22.67 -41.35 -27.04
N ILE A 240 -21.69 -40.53 -27.39
CA ILE A 240 -20.75 -40.85 -28.49
C ILE A 240 -19.96 -42.11 -28.16
N ASP A 241 -19.51 -42.31 -26.92
CA ASP A 241 -18.77 -43.51 -26.51
C ASP A 241 -19.66 -44.76 -26.56
N LYS A 242 -20.95 -44.65 -26.21
CA LYS A 242 -21.94 -45.74 -26.37
C LYS A 242 -22.13 -46.07 -27.86
N GLN A 243 -22.30 -45.04 -28.70
CA GLN A 243 -22.45 -45.21 -30.15
C GLN A 243 -21.21 -45.86 -30.79
N LYS A 244 -19.99 -45.45 -30.39
CA LYS A 244 -18.73 -46.09 -30.83
C LYS A 244 -18.66 -47.57 -30.43
N LYS A 245 -19.04 -47.93 -29.20
CA LYS A 245 -19.08 -49.31 -28.76
C LYS A 245 -20.09 -50.15 -29.58
N LEU A 246 -21.24 -49.55 -29.92
CA LEU A 246 -22.24 -50.21 -30.76
C LEU A 246 -21.75 -50.34 -32.19
N LEU A 247 -21.10 -49.31 -32.75
CA LEU A 247 -20.53 -49.32 -34.08
C LEU A 247 -19.45 -50.39 -34.25
N LEU A 248 -18.56 -50.55 -33.24
CA LEU A 248 -17.54 -51.59 -33.21
C LEU A 248 -18.12 -53.00 -33.28
N LYS A 249 -19.29 -53.25 -32.66
CA LYS A 249 -19.99 -54.54 -32.77
C LYS A 249 -20.60 -54.79 -34.16
N LYS A 250 -20.85 -53.73 -34.95
CA LYS A 250 -21.40 -53.80 -36.28
C LYS A 250 -20.32 -53.75 -37.37
N ARG A 251 -19.04 -53.78 -36.98
CA ARG A 251 -17.92 -53.76 -37.89
C ARG A 251 -17.99 -54.95 -38.86
N PRO A 252 -17.95 -54.77 -40.19
CA PRO A 252 -17.92 -55.86 -41.15
C PRO A 252 -16.76 -56.80 -40.92
N SER A 253 -17.01 -58.12 -40.88
CA SER A 253 -15.95 -59.10 -40.77
C SER A 253 -15.30 -59.33 -42.13
N ASN A 254 -13.97 -59.42 -42.20
CA ASN A 254 -13.19 -59.76 -43.39
C ASN A 254 -13.30 -61.28 -43.65
N SER A 255 -14.48 -61.85 -43.65
CA SER A 255 -14.61 -63.24 -44.12
C SER A 255 -14.73 -63.25 -45.63
N GLU A 256 -13.62 -63.22 -46.34
CA GLU A 256 -13.50 -63.67 -47.72
C GLU A 256 -13.62 -65.19 -47.77
N THR A 257 -14.82 -65.68 -47.71
CA THR A 257 -15.09 -67.05 -48.16
C THR A 257 -16.54 -67.11 -48.64
N GLY A 258 -16.72 -67.17 -49.94
CA GLY A 258 -17.98 -67.57 -50.52
C GLY A 258 -18.54 -66.69 -51.62
N ARG A 259 -17.74 -66.43 -52.63
CA ARG A 259 -18.28 -66.04 -53.93
C ARG A 259 -19.05 -67.26 -54.52
N LYS A 260 -20.33 -67.35 -54.27
CA LYS A 260 -21.21 -68.04 -55.20
C LYS A 260 -21.65 -67.08 -56.29
N ARG A 261 -21.05 -67.29 -57.44
CA ARG A 261 -21.37 -66.68 -58.75
C ARG A 261 -22.73 -67.25 -59.17
N SER A 262 -23.81 -66.50 -59.06
CA SER A 262 -25.05 -66.73 -59.77
C SER A 262 -25.07 -65.92 -61.06
N GLN A 263 -25.17 -66.60 -62.20
CA GLN A 263 -25.26 -66.01 -63.53
C GLN A 263 -26.53 -65.17 -63.71
N PRO A 264 -26.48 -64.10 -64.48
CA PRO A 264 -27.67 -63.36 -64.81
C PRO A 264 -28.34 -64.00 -66.03
N GLN A 265 -29.63 -64.30 -65.93
CA GLN A 265 -30.48 -64.52 -67.15
C GLN A 265 -31.03 -63.15 -67.62
N PRO A 266 -31.08 -62.94 -68.93
CA PRO A 266 -31.64 -61.71 -69.43
C PRO A 266 -33.14 -61.88 -69.64
N SER A 267 -33.95 -61.02 -69.12
CA SER A 267 -35.34 -60.83 -69.55
C SER A 267 -35.52 -59.38 -70.06
N LEU A 268 -35.74 -59.29 -71.33
CA LEU A 268 -36.25 -58.09 -71.99
C LEU A 268 -37.62 -57.75 -71.42
N HIS A 269 -37.86 -56.55 -71.01
CA HIS A 269 -39.14 -55.88 -71.21
C HIS A 269 -38.94 -54.34 -71.27
N ASN A 270 -39.44 -53.82 -72.36
CA ASN A 270 -39.65 -52.41 -72.63
C ASN A 270 -40.66 -51.80 -71.68
N GLY A 271 -40.44 -50.51 -71.39
CA GLY A 271 -41.52 -49.65 -70.89
C GLY A 271 -41.09 -48.65 -69.83
N THR A 272 -40.74 -47.48 -70.25
CA THR A 272 -40.93 -46.14 -69.61
C THR A 272 -41.58 -46.14 -68.25
N GLU A 273 -40.77 -45.86 -67.26
CA GLU A 273 -40.93 -44.97 -66.15
C GLU A 273 -39.81 -45.30 -65.15
N ALA A 274 -38.97 -44.30 -64.80
CA ALA A 274 -37.93 -44.49 -63.82
C ALA A 274 -38.56 -44.57 -62.44
N THR A 275 -38.96 -45.79 -62.05
CA THR A 275 -39.36 -46.10 -60.69
C THR A 275 -38.08 -46.19 -59.84
N PHE A 276 -37.86 -45.25 -58.95
CA PHE A 276 -36.81 -45.34 -57.93
C PHE A 276 -37.11 -46.54 -57.03
N LEU A 277 -36.47 -47.68 -57.35
CA LEU A 277 -36.51 -48.85 -56.42
C LEU A 277 -35.59 -48.58 -55.25
N LYS A 278 -36.14 -48.64 -54.05
CA LYS A 278 -35.30 -48.62 -52.84
C LYS A 278 -34.38 -49.84 -52.89
N PRO A 279 -33.05 -49.66 -52.61
CA PRO A 279 -32.16 -50.80 -52.47
C PRO A 279 -32.71 -51.72 -51.35
N ASP A 280 -32.71 -53.00 -51.59
CA ASP A 280 -33.10 -54.00 -50.58
C ASP A 280 -32.15 -53.89 -49.37
N ALA A 281 -32.70 -53.43 -48.25
CA ALA A 281 -31.97 -53.34 -47.03
C ALA A 281 -31.68 -54.75 -46.50
N VAL A 282 -30.42 -55.19 -46.57
CA VAL A 282 -29.98 -56.41 -45.88
C VAL A 282 -30.09 -56.15 -44.39
N PRO A 283 -30.95 -56.90 -43.69
CA PRO A 283 -31.17 -56.62 -42.29
C PRO A 283 -29.88 -56.88 -41.46
N GLY A 284 -29.30 -55.82 -40.92
CA GLY A 284 -28.39 -55.90 -39.76
C GLY A 284 -26.87 -55.82 -40.01
N SER A 285 -26.35 -55.75 -41.24
CA SER A 285 -24.90 -55.62 -41.45
C SER A 285 -24.57 -54.31 -42.15
N TYR A 286 -23.66 -53.54 -41.55
CA TYR A 286 -23.09 -52.35 -42.16
C TYR A 286 -22.19 -52.77 -43.33
N THR A 287 -22.20 -52.01 -44.42
CA THR A 287 -21.13 -52.03 -45.41
C THR A 287 -19.88 -51.35 -44.84
N TRP A 288 -18.71 -51.66 -45.37
CA TRP A 288 -17.49 -50.98 -44.96
C TRP A 288 -17.59 -49.46 -45.15
N GLN A 289 -18.26 -49.00 -46.18
CA GLN A 289 -18.46 -47.60 -46.43
C GLN A 289 -19.33 -46.96 -45.36
N GLU A 290 -20.50 -47.51 -45.05
CA GLU A 290 -21.38 -47.02 -43.96
C GLU A 290 -20.70 -47.07 -42.61
N TYR A 291 -19.87 -48.08 -42.34
CA TYR A 291 -19.08 -48.15 -41.12
C TYR A 291 -18.09 -47.00 -41.01
N TYR A 292 -17.31 -46.70 -42.07
CA TYR A 292 -16.34 -45.60 -42.07
C TYR A 292 -17.05 -44.24 -42.01
N GLU A 293 -18.14 -44.04 -42.70
CA GLU A 293 -18.95 -42.82 -42.63
C GLU A 293 -19.45 -42.58 -41.19
N ALA A 294 -20.00 -43.59 -40.52
CA ALA A 294 -20.46 -43.51 -39.16
C ALA A 294 -19.31 -43.26 -38.18
N ASP A 295 -18.15 -43.91 -38.35
CA ASP A 295 -16.97 -43.71 -37.51
C ASP A 295 -16.40 -42.31 -37.67
N GLU A 296 -16.34 -41.79 -38.90
CA GLU A 296 -15.86 -40.40 -39.12
C GLU A 296 -16.83 -39.37 -38.54
N ILE A 297 -18.15 -39.56 -38.64
CA ILE A 297 -19.14 -38.69 -38.01
C ILE A 297 -18.91 -38.65 -36.48
N LEU A 298 -18.71 -39.80 -35.86
CA LEU A 298 -18.46 -39.87 -34.39
C LEU A 298 -17.12 -39.24 -33.98
N LYS A 299 -16.08 -39.41 -34.82
CA LYS A 299 -14.77 -38.73 -34.59
C LYS A 299 -14.90 -37.22 -34.69
N LEU A 300 -15.59 -36.72 -35.73
CA LEU A 300 -15.82 -35.28 -35.90
C LEU A 300 -16.61 -34.68 -34.74
N ARG A 301 -17.70 -35.35 -34.29
CA ARG A 301 -18.47 -34.93 -33.09
C ARG A 301 -17.60 -34.92 -31.85
N GLN A 302 -16.80 -35.96 -31.64
CA GLN A 302 -15.86 -36.01 -30.48
C GLN A 302 -14.82 -34.90 -30.53
N SER A 303 -14.29 -34.59 -31.72
CA SER A 303 -13.32 -33.49 -31.91
C SER A 303 -13.96 -32.12 -31.64
N ALA A 304 -15.21 -31.91 -32.12
CA ALA A 304 -15.96 -30.69 -31.83
C ALA A 304 -16.21 -30.49 -30.33
N LEU A 305 -16.70 -31.54 -29.65
CA LEU A 305 -16.91 -31.48 -28.20
C LEU A 305 -15.60 -31.25 -27.41
N LYS A 306 -14.47 -31.83 -27.87
CA LYS A 306 -13.17 -31.58 -27.22
C LYS A 306 -12.73 -30.13 -27.35
N LYS A 307 -13.00 -29.49 -28.52
CA LYS A 307 -12.72 -28.08 -28.72
C LYS A 307 -13.63 -27.21 -27.83
N GLU A 308 -14.92 -27.51 -27.81
CA GLU A 308 -15.89 -26.77 -27.00
C GLU A 308 -15.58 -26.85 -25.50
N ASP A 309 -15.19 -28.02 -25.00
CA ASP A 309 -14.74 -28.22 -23.62
C ASP A 309 -13.51 -27.36 -23.28
N ALA A 310 -12.54 -27.28 -24.23
CA ALA A 310 -11.37 -26.42 -24.03
C ALA A 310 -11.74 -24.93 -24.00
N ASP A 311 -12.67 -24.50 -24.86
CA ASP A 311 -13.16 -23.12 -24.91
C ASP A 311 -13.92 -22.76 -23.62
N LEU A 312 -14.79 -23.68 -23.12
CA LEU A 312 -15.45 -23.53 -21.83
C LEU A 312 -14.50 -23.45 -20.64
N GLN A 313 -13.42 -24.23 -20.65
CA GLN A 313 -12.41 -24.18 -19.61
C GLN A 313 -11.74 -22.81 -19.54
N LEU A 314 -11.42 -22.21 -20.71
CA LEU A 314 -10.88 -20.86 -20.78
C LEU A 314 -11.86 -19.80 -20.26
N GLU A 315 -13.15 -19.97 -20.58
CA GLU A 315 -14.20 -19.06 -20.11
C GLU A 315 -14.41 -19.18 -18.61
N MET A 316 -14.37 -20.39 -18.05
CA MET A 316 -14.43 -20.63 -16.61
C MET A 316 -13.27 -19.95 -15.88
N GLU A 317 -12.04 -20.13 -16.36
CA GLU A 317 -10.86 -19.47 -15.78
C GLU A 317 -10.98 -17.93 -15.82
N LYS A 318 -11.56 -17.37 -16.89
CA LYS A 318 -11.82 -15.93 -16.98
C LYS A 318 -12.87 -15.50 -15.96
N LEU A 319 -13.94 -16.24 -15.85
CA LEU A 319 -15.05 -15.94 -14.93
C LEU A 319 -14.58 -16.03 -13.47
N GLU A 320 -13.73 -17.00 -13.13
CA GLU A 320 -13.11 -17.11 -11.80
C GLU A 320 -12.24 -15.89 -11.46
N ARG A 321 -11.46 -15.39 -12.42
CA ARG A 321 -10.68 -14.16 -12.23
C ARG A 321 -11.58 -12.96 -11.95
N GLU A 322 -12.66 -12.80 -12.72
CA GLU A 322 -13.64 -11.73 -12.52
C GLU A 322 -14.32 -11.86 -11.14
N ARG A 323 -14.66 -13.10 -10.71
CA ARG A 323 -15.22 -13.39 -9.38
C ARG A 323 -14.28 -12.95 -8.28
N ASN A 324 -13.00 -13.29 -8.36
CA ASN A 324 -12.01 -12.95 -7.35
C ASN A 324 -11.85 -11.42 -7.21
N LEU A 325 -11.87 -10.68 -8.31
CA LEU A 325 -11.84 -9.22 -8.29
C LEU A 325 -13.14 -8.64 -7.70
N HIS A 326 -14.28 -9.22 -8.03
CA HIS A 326 -15.58 -8.81 -7.48
C HIS A 326 -15.65 -9.05 -5.96
N ILE A 327 -15.17 -10.18 -5.47
CA ILE A 327 -15.06 -10.50 -4.04
C ILE A 327 -14.16 -9.48 -3.33
N ARG A 328 -13.01 -9.15 -3.92
CA ARG A 328 -12.09 -8.14 -3.37
C ARG A 328 -12.78 -6.79 -3.22
N GLU A 329 -13.52 -6.35 -4.24
CA GLU A 329 -14.22 -5.07 -4.22
C GLU A 329 -15.41 -5.06 -3.23
N LEU A 330 -16.19 -6.14 -3.14
CA LEU A 330 -17.23 -6.28 -2.13
C LEU A 330 -16.68 -6.16 -0.71
N LYS A 331 -15.55 -6.83 -0.42
CA LYS A 331 -14.87 -6.74 0.87
C LYS A 331 -14.36 -5.33 1.15
N ARG A 332 -13.82 -4.64 0.14
CA ARG A 332 -13.37 -3.25 0.26
C ARG A 332 -14.54 -2.33 0.64
N ILE A 333 -15.67 -2.44 -0.08
CA ILE A 333 -16.88 -1.64 0.18
C ILE A 333 -17.42 -1.93 1.58
N HIS A 334 -17.51 -3.20 1.98
CA HIS A 334 -17.95 -3.60 3.31
C HIS A 334 -17.06 -2.99 4.41
N ASN A 335 -15.73 -3.07 4.25
CA ASN A 335 -14.78 -2.46 5.17
C ASN A 335 -14.87 -0.93 5.21
N GLU A 336 -15.14 -0.29 4.05
CA GLU A 336 -15.34 1.15 3.96
C GLU A 336 -16.59 1.58 4.75
N ASP A 337 -17.69 0.84 4.61
CA ASP A 337 -18.94 1.14 5.32
C ASP A 337 -18.80 1.00 6.85
N GLN A 338 -17.93 0.09 7.31
CA GLN A 338 -17.62 -0.11 8.72
C GLN A 338 -16.51 0.80 9.25
N SER A 339 -15.82 1.54 8.38
CA SER A 339 -14.73 2.43 8.81
C SER A 339 -15.27 3.66 9.52
N ARG A 340 -14.65 4.03 10.64
CA ARG A 340 -14.94 5.30 11.34
C ARG A 340 -14.59 6.55 10.52
N PHE A 341 -13.90 6.37 9.41
CA PHE A 341 -13.44 7.46 8.53
C PHE A 341 -14.23 7.59 7.24
N ASN A 342 -15.38 6.93 7.11
CA ASN A 342 -16.18 6.92 5.88
C ASN A 342 -16.84 8.27 5.52
N SER A 343 -16.87 9.23 6.47
CA SER A 343 -17.50 10.56 6.34
C SER A 343 -16.58 11.64 5.77
N HIS A 344 -15.43 11.27 5.19
CA HIS A 344 -14.43 12.21 4.67
C HIS A 344 -13.87 13.19 5.71
N PRO A 345 -13.38 12.72 6.87
CA PRO A 345 -12.77 13.61 7.85
C PRO A 345 -11.47 14.22 7.33
N VAL A 346 -11.08 15.34 7.93
CA VAL A 346 -9.77 15.94 7.74
C VAL A 346 -8.92 15.56 8.95
N LEU A 347 -7.82 14.86 8.73
CA LEU A 347 -6.87 14.48 9.78
C LEU A 347 -5.76 15.54 9.87
N SER A 348 -5.35 15.86 11.10
CA SER A 348 -4.30 16.85 11.39
C SER A 348 -4.53 18.19 10.68
N ASP A 349 -5.80 18.61 10.49
CA ASP A 349 -6.21 19.82 9.76
C ASP A 349 -5.62 19.96 8.34
N ARG A 350 -5.05 18.88 7.79
CA ARG A 350 -4.31 18.86 6.55
C ARG A 350 -4.75 17.79 5.55
N TYR A 351 -5.05 16.58 6.01
CA TYR A 351 -5.27 15.43 5.14
C TYR A 351 -6.76 15.08 5.05
N LEU A 352 -7.39 15.40 3.93
CA LEU A 352 -8.79 15.05 3.65
C LEU A 352 -8.86 13.58 3.20
N LEU A 353 -9.45 12.70 4.01
CA LEU A 353 -9.67 11.31 3.66
C LEU A 353 -10.82 11.18 2.65
N LEU A 354 -10.63 10.36 1.61
CA LEU A 354 -11.56 10.21 0.50
C LEU A 354 -12.19 8.82 0.46
N MET A 355 -11.46 7.83 0.02
CA MET A 355 -11.94 6.46 -0.19
C MET A 355 -11.00 5.46 0.49
N LEU A 356 -11.57 4.38 1.04
CA LEU A 356 -10.78 3.28 1.56
C LEU A 356 -10.12 2.54 0.39
N LEU A 357 -8.80 2.38 0.43
CA LEU A 357 -8.02 1.60 -0.53
C LEU A 357 -7.95 0.12 -0.11
N GLY A 358 -7.78 -0.11 1.18
CA GLY A 358 -7.70 -1.45 1.73
C GLY A 358 -7.68 -1.46 3.25
N LYS A 359 -7.96 -2.63 3.83
CA LYS A 359 -7.94 -2.86 5.27
C LYS A 359 -7.13 -4.11 5.56
N GLY A 360 -6.11 -3.97 6.40
CA GLY A 360 -5.32 -5.05 6.96
C GLY A 360 -5.79 -5.43 8.36
N GLY A 361 -5.09 -6.37 9.00
CA GLY A 361 -5.43 -6.80 10.36
C GLY A 361 -5.39 -5.69 11.40
N PHE A 362 -4.46 -4.75 11.25
CA PHE A 362 -4.22 -3.65 12.20
C PHE A 362 -4.18 -2.28 11.56
N SER A 363 -4.49 -2.15 10.28
CA SER A 363 -4.42 -0.87 9.57
C SER A 363 -5.48 -0.74 8.49
N GLU A 364 -5.88 0.51 8.24
CA GLU A 364 -6.72 0.91 7.11
C GLU A 364 -5.93 1.90 6.26
N VAL A 365 -5.92 1.71 4.94
CA VAL A 365 -5.26 2.63 4.00
C VAL A 365 -6.31 3.39 3.23
N HIS A 366 -6.26 4.71 3.29
CA HIS A 366 -7.20 5.60 2.60
C HIS A 366 -6.49 6.44 1.54
N LYS A 367 -7.12 6.57 0.37
CA LYS A 367 -6.81 7.67 -0.55
C LYS A 367 -7.17 8.96 0.15
N ALA A 368 -6.25 9.90 0.17
CA ALA A 368 -6.45 11.20 0.81
C ALA A 368 -5.88 12.33 -0.05
N PHE A 369 -6.22 13.55 0.30
CA PHE A 369 -5.68 14.74 -0.36
C PHE A 369 -5.00 15.64 0.66
N ASP A 370 -3.75 15.98 0.41
CA ASP A 370 -2.97 16.92 1.20
C ASP A 370 -3.39 18.35 0.80
N LEU A 371 -4.13 19.01 1.66
CA LEU A 371 -4.67 20.35 1.42
C LEU A 371 -3.59 21.44 1.40
N LYS A 372 -2.41 21.16 1.96
CA LYS A 372 -1.27 22.07 1.98
C LYS A 372 -0.44 21.96 0.69
N GLU A 373 -0.04 20.74 0.36
CA GLU A 373 0.81 20.46 -0.81
C GLU A 373 0.01 20.23 -2.10
N GLN A 374 -1.32 20.25 -2.02
CA GLN A 374 -2.26 20.12 -3.15
C GLN A 374 -2.00 18.86 -4.01
N ARG A 375 -1.82 17.71 -3.34
CA ARG A 375 -1.56 16.43 -4.00
C ARG A 375 -2.30 15.28 -3.33
N TYR A 376 -2.51 14.18 -4.07
CA TYR A 376 -3.00 12.95 -3.50
C TYR A 376 -1.91 12.26 -2.67
N VAL A 377 -2.32 11.65 -1.56
CA VAL A 377 -1.48 10.86 -0.65
C VAL A 377 -2.23 9.61 -0.22
N ALA A 378 -1.52 8.61 0.28
CA ALA A 378 -2.10 7.44 0.93
C ALA A 378 -1.92 7.58 2.46
N CYS A 379 -3.03 7.67 3.18
CA CYS A 379 -3.03 7.70 4.65
C CYS A 379 -3.23 6.29 5.19
N LYS A 380 -2.18 5.69 5.73
CA LYS A 380 -2.23 4.39 6.42
C LYS A 380 -2.48 4.64 7.90
N VAL A 381 -3.71 4.37 8.34
CA VAL A 381 -4.14 4.52 9.74
C VAL A 381 -3.89 3.20 10.45
N HIS A 382 -3.02 3.22 11.46
CA HIS A 382 -2.69 2.08 12.27
C HIS A 382 -3.53 2.08 13.55
N GLN A 383 -4.14 0.94 13.85
CA GLN A 383 -4.86 0.72 15.11
C GLN A 383 -4.01 -0.15 16.02
N LEU A 384 -3.70 0.37 17.20
CA LEU A 384 -2.93 -0.35 18.20
C LEU A 384 -3.90 -1.21 19.02
N ASN A 385 -3.54 -2.48 19.23
CA ASN A 385 -4.35 -3.37 20.04
C ASN A 385 -4.44 -2.82 21.48
N LYS A 386 -5.67 -2.70 22.00
CA LYS A 386 -5.93 -2.22 23.38
C LYS A 386 -5.26 -3.11 24.44
N ASP A 387 -5.10 -4.40 24.12
CA ASP A 387 -4.51 -5.40 25.03
C ASP A 387 -2.97 -5.37 25.04
N TRP A 388 -2.35 -4.63 24.14
CA TRP A 388 -0.90 -4.48 24.14
C TRP A 388 -0.48 -3.52 25.24
N LYS A 389 0.56 -3.90 26.01
CA LYS A 389 1.22 -2.98 26.93
C LYS A 389 1.71 -1.76 26.16
N GLU A 390 1.64 -0.59 26.75
CA GLU A 390 2.03 0.69 26.13
C GLU A 390 3.42 0.63 25.48
N ASP A 391 4.38 -0.04 26.12
CA ASP A 391 5.73 -0.26 25.58
C ASP A 391 5.78 -1.01 24.25
N LYS A 392 4.85 -1.97 24.04
CA LYS A 392 4.77 -2.72 22.77
C LYS A 392 4.12 -1.90 21.67
N LYS A 393 3.12 -1.07 22.01
CA LYS A 393 2.43 -0.20 21.07
C LYS A 393 3.40 0.83 20.47
N GLY A 394 4.11 1.53 21.33
CA GLY A 394 5.10 2.54 20.94
C GLY A 394 6.24 1.97 20.10
N ARG A 395 6.79 0.82 20.50
CA ARG A 395 7.90 0.19 19.78
C ARG A 395 7.52 -0.30 18.39
N HIS A 396 6.31 -0.84 18.20
CA HIS A 396 5.85 -1.32 16.90
C HIS A 396 5.64 -0.15 15.91
N ALA A 397 4.93 0.89 16.35
CA ALA A 397 4.72 2.10 15.57
C ALA A 397 6.03 2.80 15.20
N LEU A 398 6.93 2.94 16.20
CA LEU A 398 8.23 3.59 16.04
C LEU A 398 9.13 2.83 15.06
N ARG A 399 9.10 1.50 15.11
CA ARG A 399 9.93 0.65 14.26
C ARG A 399 9.60 0.82 12.76
N GLU A 400 8.33 0.67 12.39
CA GLU A 400 7.89 0.87 11.00
C GLU A 400 8.23 2.28 10.51
N TYR A 401 7.96 3.29 11.34
CA TYR A 401 8.29 4.67 11.05
C TYR A 401 9.78 4.91 10.85
N ASN A 402 10.62 4.44 11.79
CA ASN A 402 12.08 4.66 11.72
C ASN A 402 12.71 4.00 10.51
N ILE A 403 12.25 2.77 10.16
CA ILE A 403 12.69 2.10 8.95
C ILE A 403 12.29 2.94 7.73
N HIS A 404 11.00 3.24 7.59
CA HIS A 404 10.48 3.90 6.40
C HIS A 404 11.01 5.33 6.22
N LYS A 405 11.23 6.06 7.31
CA LYS A 405 11.81 7.41 7.29
C LYS A 405 13.22 7.45 6.70
N ALA A 406 13.99 6.39 6.90
CA ALA A 406 15.36 6.28 6.39
C ALA A 406 15.41 5.91 4.90
N LEU A 407 14.29 5.49 4.29
CA LEU A 407 14.25 5.02 2.92
C LEU A 407 14.00 6.16 1.94
N ASP A 408 14.91 6.32 0.98
CA ASP A 408 14.77 7.25 -0.15
C ASP A 408 15.28 6.59 -1.43
N HIS A 409 14.38 5.94 -2.16
CA HIS A 409 14.69 5.24 -3.41
C HIS A 409 13.49 5.35 -4.37
N PRO A 410 13.71 5.54 -5.68
CA PRO A 410 12.61 5.74 -6.64
C PRO A 410 11.65 4.55 -6.75
N ARG A 411 12.09 3.33 -6.37
CA ARG A 411 11.27 2.11 -6.39
C ARG A 411 10.71 1.74 -5.00
N VAL A 412 10.75 2.68 -4.05
CA VAL A 412 10.15 2.53 -2.72
C VAL A 412 9.14 3.66 -2.52
N VAL A 413 7.96 3.34 -2.01
CA VAL A 413 6.93 4.34 -1.66
C VAL A 413 7.50 5.30 -0.63
N LYS A 414 7.41 6.61 -0.89
CA LYS A 414 7.96 7.64 -0.02
C LYS A 414 7.07 7.89 1.19
N LEU A 415 7.68 8.06 2.36
CA LEU A 415 7.00 8.53 3.57
C LEU A 415 7.07 10.06 3.62
N TYR A 416 5.91 10.72 3.74
CA TYR A 416 5.83 12.17 3.79
C TYR A 416 5.66 12.70 5.21
N ASP A 417 4.83 12.02 6.02
CA ASP A 417 4.45 12.52 7.35
C ASP A 417 4.01 11.39 8.26
N VAL A 418 4.01 11.65 9.57
CA VAL A 418 3.46 10.77 10.58
C VAL A 418 2.89 11.60 11.73
N PHE A 419 1.71 11.25 12.21
CA PHE A 419 1.07 11.93 13.33
C PHE A 419 0.13 10.99 14.10
N GLU A 420 -0.11 11.32 15.36
CA GLU A 420 -1.08 10.64 16.21
C GLU A 420 -2.50 11.15 15.90
N ILE A 421 -3.45 10.22 15.79
CA ILE A 421 -4.87 10.55 15.64
C ILE A 421 -5.54 10.55 17.03
N ASP A 422 -5.28 9.52 17.82
CA ASP A 422 -5.73 9.34 19.19
C ASP A 422 -4.79 8.39 19.96
N ALA A 423 -5.04 8.17 21.25
CA ALA A 423 -4.19 7.34 22.12
C ALA A 423 -3.94 5.91 21.61
N ASN A 424 -4.78 5.40 20.71
CA ASN A 424 -4.71 4.04 20.18
C ASN A 424 -4.54 3.98 18.66
N SER A 425 -4.35 5.11 17.99
CA SER A 425 -4.16 5.14 16.55
C SER A 425 -3.25 6.27 16.08
N PHE A 426 -2.44 5.96 15.07
CA PHE A 426 -1.58 6.92 14.39
C PHE A 426 -1.69 6.76 12.88
N CYS A 427 -1.31 7.78 12.15
CA CYS A 427 -1.35 7.81 10.70
C CYS A 427 0.06 7.98 10.14
N THR A 428 0.43 7.15 9.17
CA THR A 428 1.58 7.38 8.28
C THR A 428 1.06 7.86 6.94
N VAL A 429 1.60 8.99 6.46
CA VAL A 429 1.24 9.58 5.18
C VAL A 429 2.27 9.19 4.15
N LEU A 430 1.85 8.45 3.15
CA LEU A 430 2.68 7.84 2.14
C LEU A 430 2.40 8.45 0.76
N GLU A 431 3.34 8.26 -0.14
CA GLU A 431 3.15 8.53 -1.55
C GLU A 431 1.96 7.72 -2.10
N TYR A 432 1.07 8.39 -2.83
CA TYR A 432 -0.04 7.75 -3.51
C TYR A 432 0.38 7.34 -4.91
N CYS A 433 0.20 6.06 -5.23
CA CYS A 433 0.38 5.52 -6.56
C CYS A 433 -1.01 5.32 -7.19
N ASP A 434 -1.24 5.89 -8.37
CA ASP A 434 -2.56 5.87 -9.05
C ASP A 434 -2.80 4.58 -9.85
N GLY A 435 -2.02 3.56 -9.62
CA GLY A 435 -2.15 2.26 -10.26
C GLY A 435 -2.66 1.17 -9.33
N HIS A 436 -2.58 -0.06 -9.80
CA HIS A 436 -2.93 -1.25 -9.05
C HIS A 436 -1.69 -1.94 -8.50
N ASP A 437 -1.86 -2.80 -7.50
CA ASP A 437 -0.83 -3.73 -7.13
C ASP A 437 -0.69 -4.87 -8.17
N LEU A 438 0.45 -5.51 -8.19
CA LEU A 438 0.77 -6.59 -9.12
C LEU A 438 -0.14 -7.82 -8.93
N ASP A 439 -0.63 -8.08 -7.70
CA ASP A 439 -1.58 -9.17 -7.44
C ASP A 439 -2.92 -8.94 -8.16
N PHE A 440 -3.41 -7.68 -8.12
CA PHE A 440 -4.60 -7.28 -8.86
C PHE A 440 -4.41 -7.50 -10.37
N TYR A 441 -3.26 -7.08 -10.90
CA TYR A 441 -2.95 -7.25 -12.33
C TYR A 441 -2.91 -8.72 -12.73
N LEU A 442 -2.26 -9.57 -11.91
CA LEU A 442 -2.19 -11.01 -12.16
C LEU A 442 -3.55 -11.71 -12.04
N LYS A 443 -4.43 -11.23 -11.16
CA LYS A 443 -5.82 -11.69 -11.09
C LYS A 443 -6.64 -11.31 -12.34
N GLN A 444 -6.29 -10.24 -13.03
CA GLN A 444 -6.92 -9.86 -14.30
C GLN A 444 -6.39 -10.64 -15.50
N HIS A 445 -5.07 -10.76 -15.63
CA HIS A 445 -4.39 -11.17 -16.85
C HIS A 445 -3.77 -12.57 -16.79
N LYS A 446 -3.78 -13.21 -15.60
CA LYS A 446 -3.17 -14.51 -15.30
C LYS A 446 -1.64 -14.51 -15.42
N THR A 447 -1.08 -14.10 -16.56
CA THR A 447 0.36 -14.08 -16.86
C THR A 447 0.80 -12.72 -17.39
N ILE A 448 2.09 -12.47 -17.31
CA ILE A 448 2.75 -11.29 -17.86
C ILE A 448 3.78 -11.76 -18.89
N PRO A 449 3.89 -11.11 -20.06
CA PRO A 449 4.94 -11.42 -21.02
C PRO A 449 6.32 -11.32 -20.36
N GLU A 450 7.25 -12.20 -20.72
CA GLU A 450 8.56 -12.31 -20.06
C GLU A 450 9.33 -10.98 -20.03
N ARG A 451 9.25 -10.18 -21.09
CA ARG A 451 9.93 -8.89 -21.18
C ARG A 451 9.48 -7.93 -20.08
N GLU A 452 8.17 -7.82 -19.86
CA GLU A 452 7.56 -6.96 -18.84
C GLU A 452 7.81 -7.53 -17.45
N ALA A 453 7.66 -8.84 -17.27
CA ALA A 453 7.96 -9.51 -16.00
C ALA A 453 9.43 -9.31 -15.60
N ARG A 454 10.36 -9.39 -16.55
CA ARG A 454 11.78 -9.10 -16.35
C ARG A 454 12.00 -7.66 -15.90
N SER A 455 11.32 -6.69 -16.55
CA SER A 455 11.42 -5.28 -16.17
C SER A 455 10.95 -5.03 -14.73
N ILE A 456 9.83 -5.64 -14.32
CA ILE A 456 9.32 -5.56 -12.95
C ILE A 456 10.37 -6.12 -11.98
N VAL A 457 10.88 -7.34 -12.23
CA VAL A 457 11.86 -8.00 -11.36
C VAL A 457 13.15 -7.19 -11.25
N MET A 458 13.65 -6.62 -12.35
CA MET A 458 14.84 -5.75 -12.31
C MET A 458 14.64 -4.55 -11.39
N GLN A 459 13.47 -3.91 -11.43
CA GLN A 459 13.16 -2.78 -10.57
C GLN A 459 13.02 -3.21 -9.09
N VAL A 460 12.40 -4.36 -8.83
CA VAL A 460 12.33 -4.94 -7.48
C VAL A 460 13.73 -5.24 -6.94
N VAL A 461 14.59 -5.89 -7.73
CA VAL A 461 15.98 -6.20 -7.33
C VAL A 461 16.77 -4.92 -7.07
N SER A 462 16.56 -3.85 -7.86
CA SER A 462 17.18 -2.53 -7.61
C SER A 462 16.82 -1.98 -6.23
N ALA A 463 15.53 -2.07 -5.85
CA ALA A 463 15.09 -1.65 -4.51
C ALA A 463 15.67 -2.54 -3.41
N LEU A 464 15.68 -3.87 -3.58
CA LEU A 464 16.26 -4.79 -2.61
C LEU A 464 17.77 -4.61 -2.44
N LYS A 465 18.48 -4.31 -3.52
CA LYS A 465 19.91 -3.94 -3.47
C LYS A 465 20.09 -2.70 -2.59
N TYR A 466 19.30 -1.65 -2.81
CA TYR A 466 19.31 -0.45 -1.98
C TYR A 466 19.03 -0.77 -0.51
N LEU A 467 18.01 -1.59 -0.19
CA LEU A 467 17.69 -2.00 1.18
C LEU A 467 18.82 -2.77 1.86
N ASN A 468 19.64 -3.49 1.09
CA ASN A 468 20.80 -4.23 1.61
C ASN A 468 22.05 -3.35 1.76
N GLU A 469 22.15 -2.25 1.02
CA GLU A 469 23.29 -1.31 1.05
C GLU A 469 23.17 -0.20 2.09
N ILE A 470 21.95 0.14 2.53
CA ILE A 470 21.76 1.11 3.61
C ILE A 470 22.32 0.59 4.94
N LYS A 471 22.65 1.49 5.84
CA LYS A 471 23.19 1.14 7.16
C LYS A 471 22.27 1.64 8.28
N PRO A 472 21.75 0.72 9.11
CA PRO A 472 21.82 -0.75 9.01
C PRO A 472 20.99 -1.30 7.86
N PRO A 473 21.37 -2.48 7.27
CA PRO A 473 20.60 -3.09 6.18
C PRO A 473 19.20 -3.53 6.63
N VAL A 474 18.26 -3.55 5.68
CA VAL A 474 16.86 -3.89 5.93
C VAL A 474 16.43 -5.07 5.06
N ILE A 475 15.78 -6.06 5.68
CA ILE A 475 15.05 -7.13 5.01
C ILE A 475 13.58 -6.70 4.93
N HIS A 476 12.96 -6.72 3.76
CA HIS A 476 11.54 -6.39 3.59
C HIS A 476 10.63 -7.41 4.31
N TYR A 477 10.92 -8.69 4.17
CA TYR A 477 10.31 -9.85 4.85
C TYR A 477 8.83 -10.12 4.52
N ASP A 478 8.12 -9.23 3.83
CA ASP A 478 6.73 -9.41 3.36
C ASP A 478 6.60 -9.08 1.86
N LEU A 479 7.60 -9.46 1.06
CA LEU A 479 7.56 -9.18 -0.36
C LEU A 479 6.62 -10.16 -1.07
N LYS A 480 5.58 -9.61 -1.69
CA LYS A 480 4.53 -10.34 -2.42
C LYS A 480 3.96 -9.43 -3.52
N PRO A 481 3.23 -9.97 -4.51
CA PRO A 481 2.65 -9.15 -5.58
C PRO A 481 1.76 -8.01 -5.06
N GLY A 482 1.04 -8.20 -3.95
CA GLY A 482 0.21 -7.16 -3.34
C GLY A 482 1.00 -5.97 -2.76
N ASN A 483 2.31 -6.13 -2.51
CA ASN A 483 3.20 -5.08 -1.99
C ASN A 483 4.07 -4.44 -3.08
N ILE A 484 3.79 -4.75 -4.36
CA ILE A 484 4.43 -4.14 -5.54
C ILE A 484 3.35 -3.35 -6.30
N LEU A 485 3.43 -2.03 -6.24
CA LEU A 485 2.50 -1.12 -6.90
C LEU A 485 2.98 -0.81 -8.32
N LEU A 486 2.07 -0.85 -9.28
CA LEU A 486 2.29 -0.45 -10.67
C LEU A 486 1.84 1.02 -10.80
N THR A 487 2.78 1.96 -10.94
CA THR A 487 2.48 3.40 -10.78
C THR A 487 1.46 3.95 -11.78
N GLU A 488 1.41 3.39 -12.99
CA GLU A 488 0.48 3.79 -14.04
C GLU A 488 -0.58 2.71 -14.33
N GLY A 489 -0.70 1.71 -13.46
CA GLY A 489 -1.63 0.60 -13.64
C GLY A 489 -1.27 -0.37 -14.75
N ASN A 490 -0.09 -0.24 -15.38
CA ASN A 490 0.39 -1.13 -16.42
C ASN A 490 1.74 -1.76 -16.03
N VAL A 491 2.08 -2.89 -16.66
CA VAL A 491 3.31 -3.65 -16.37
C VAL A 491 4.56 -3.12 -17.09
N CYS A 492 4.39 -2.16 -17.99
CA CYS A 492 5.50 -1.56 -18.73
C CYS A 492 6.10 -0.35 -18.02
N GLY A 493 5.44 0.16 -16.99
CA GLY A 493 5.81 1.36 -16.26
C GLY A 493 6.72 1.10 -15.07
N GLU A 494 6.79 2.11 -14.21
CA GLU A 494 7.54 2.05 -12.97
C GLU A 494 6.79 1.26 -11.90
N ILE A 495 7.55 0.62 -11.00
CA ILE A 495 6.98 -0.02 -9.81
C ILE A 495 7.44 0.70 -8.54
N LYS A 496 6.67 0.53 -7.47
CA LYS A 496 7.08 0.93 -6.12
C LYS A 496 6.75 -0.16 -5.11
N ILE A 497 7.72 -0.45 -4.24
CA ILE A 497 7.55 -1.37 -3.12
C ILE A 497 6.95 -0.63 -1.95
N THR A 498 5.96 -1.23 -1.29
CA THR A 498 5.25 -0.68 -0.12
C THR A 498 5.18 -1.70 1.01
N ASP A 499 4.71 -1.26 2.17
CA ASP A 499 4.41 -2.06 3.37
C ASP A 499 5.64 -2.66 4.07
N PHE A 500 6.32 -1.82 4.85
CA PHE A 500 7.49 -2.18 5.67
C PHE A 500 7.11 -2.64 7.10
N GLY A 501 5.83 -2.93 7.38
CA GLY A 501 5.34 -3.29 8.71
C GLY A 501 5.94 -4.57 9.30
N LEU A 502 6.37 -5.51 8.45
CA LEU A 502 7.06 -6.74 8.86
C LEU A 502 8.57 -6.70 8.65
N SER A 503 9.12 -5.62 8.13
CA SER A 503 10.54 -5.49 7.81
C SER A 503 11.44 -5.68 9.04
N LYS A 504 12.64 -6.17 8.79
CA LYS A 504 13.64 -6.45 9.83
C LYS A 504 14.91 -5.66 9.55
N VAL A 505 15.44 -5.02 10.59
CA VAL A 505 16.73 -4.31 10.54
C VAL A 505 17.82 -5.29 10.93
N MET A 506 18.87 -5.33 10.12
CA MET A 506 20.08 -6.13 10.38
C MET A 506 21.11 -5.21 11.06
N ASP A 507 20.91 -4.92 12.34
CA ASP A 507 21.84 -4.13 13.14
C ASP A 507 23.03 -4.98 13.66
N GLU A 508 24.08 -4.33 14.14
CA GLU A 508 25.30 -4.99 14.61
C GLU A 508 25.06 -5.92 15.80
N GLU A 509 24.00 -5.68 16.59
CA GLU A 509 23.67 -6.52 17.75
C GLU A 509 22.99 -7.84 17.33
N ASN A 510 22.24 -7.84 16.23
CA ASN A 510 21.38 -8.95 15.82
C ASN A 510 21.82 -9.64 14.52
N TYR A 511 22.79 -9.09 13.80
CA TYR A 511 23.21 -9.58 12.49
C TYR A 511 24.70 -9.89 12.42
N ASN A 512 25.01 -11.10 11.98
CA ASN A 512 26.35 -11.50 11.62
C ASN A 512 26.40 -11.70 10.09
N PRO A 513 27.32 -11.03 9.34
CA PRO A 513 27.43 -11.18 7.89
C PRO A 513 27.62 -12.63 7.42
N ASP A 514 28.31 -13.45 8.21
CA ASP A 514 28.63 -14.84 7.86
C ASP A 514 27.50 -15.81 8.26
N HIS A 515 26.74 -15.50 9.30
CA HIS A 515 25.75 -16.41 9.89
C HIS A 515 24.30 -15.89 9.82
N GLY A 516 24.07 -14.62 9.46
CA GLY A 516 22.74 -14.00 9.44
C GLY A 516 22.24 -13.59 10.82
N MET A 517 20.94 -13.36 10.94
CA MET A 517 20.26 -12.94 12.18
C MET A 517 19.28 -14.01 12.68
N ASP A 518 19.03 -14.01 13.98
CA ASP A 518 18.05 -14.91 14.57
C ASP A 518 16.62 -14.56 14.14
N LEU A 519 15.80 -15.58 13.91
CA LEU A 519 14.39 -15.43 13.59
C LEU A 519 13.63 -14.98 14.83
N THR A 520 13.41 -13.67 14.97
CA THR A 520 12.73 -13.06 16.15
C THR A 520 11.20 -13.15 16.10
N SER A 521 10.62 -13.45 14.94
CA SER A 521 9.18 -13.67 14.78
C SER A 521 8.96 -14.63 13.62
N GLN A 522 8.22 -15.70 13.88
CA GLN A 522 7.74 -16.58 12.82
C GLN A 522 6.81 -15.78 11.89
N GLY A 523 6.71 -16.19 10.63
CA GLY A 523 5.98 -15.52 9.55
C GLY A 523 4.48 -15.35 9.79
N ALA A 524 4.11 -14.83 10.95
CA ALA A 524 2.72 -14.53 11.29
C ALA A 524 2.21 -13.43 10.35
N GLY A 525 1.33 -13.78 9.44
CA GLY A 525 0.61 -12.85 8.57
C GLY A 525 1.05 -12.82 7.11
N THR A 526 2.18 -13.39 6.76
CA THR A 526 2.63 -13.48 5.36
C THR A 526 2.17 -14.80 4.76
N TYR A 527 1.76 -14.77 3.50
CA TYR A 527 1.48 -16.00 2.76
C TYR A 527 2.74 -16.87 2.74
N TRP A 528 2.67 -18.03 3.38
CA TRP A 528 3.79 -18.94 3.64
C TRP A 528 4.57 -19.36 2.39
N TRP A 529 3.96 -19.36 1.20
CA TRP A 529 4.66 -19.70 -0.06
C TRP A 529 5.61 -18.62 -0.60
N TYR A 530 5.57 -17.37 -0.10
CA TYR A 530 6.55 -16.33 -0.48
C TYR A 530 7.78 -16.32 0.42
N LEU A 531 7.77 -17.04 1.53
CA LEU A 531 8.90 -17.14 2.44
C LEU A 531 9.67 -18.45 2.23
N PRO A 532 11.01 -18.46 2.37
CA PRO A 532 11.81 -19.65 2.25
C PRO A 532 11.62 -20.59 3.44
N PRO A 533 11.96 -21.90 3.28
CA PRO A 533 11.76 -22.92 4.32
C PRO A 533 12.37 -22.58 5.67
N GLU A 534 13.54 -21.93 5.71
CA GLU A 534 14.23 -21.53 6.93
C GLU A 534 13.42 -20.60 7.83
N CYS A 535 12.43 -19.90 7.27
CA CYS A 535 11.53 -19.03 8.03
C CYS A 535 10.46 -19.79 8.84
N PHE A 536 10.32 -21.13 8.65
CA PHE A 536 9.29 -21.97 9.29
C PHE A 536 9.87 -23.05 10.20
N VAL A 537 11.18 -23.22 10.24
CA VAL A 537 11.81 -24.23 11.08
C VAL A 537 11.70 -23.83 12.55
N ILE A 538 11.03 -24.68 13.33
CA ILE A 538 10.87 -24.53 14.78
C ILE A 538 11.81 -25.50 15.46
N GLY A 539 12.67 -25.02 16.35
CA GLY A 539 13.61 -25.85 17.08
C GLY A 539 14.37 -25.08 18.14
N LYS A 540 15.25 -25.80 18.88
CA LYS A 540 16.14 -25.15 19.86
C LYS A 540 17.16 -24.21 19.19
N ASN A 541 17.56 -24.52 17.95
CA ASN A 541 18.47 -23.72 17.13
C ASN A 541 17.81 -23.48 15.76
N PRO A 542 16.91 -22.48 15.62
CA PRO A 542 16.32 -22.18 14.32
C PRO A 542 17.40 -21.67 13.35
N PRO A 543 17.25 -21.91 12.04
CA PRO A 543 18.15 -21.35 11.04
C PRO A 543 18.18 -19.83 11.11
N LYS A 544 19.33 -19.25 10.86
CA LYS A 544 19.47 -17.80 10.77
C LYS A 544 18.98 -17.29 9.41
N ILE A 545 18.36 -16.12 9.40
CA ILE A 545 17.83 -15.47 8.20
C ILE A 545 18.75 -14.33 7.75
N SER A 546 18.71 -14.02 6.46
CA SER A 546 19.44 -12.92 5.85
C SER A 546 18.59 -12.23 4.78
N SER A 547 19.13 -11.23 4.09
CA SER A 547 18.49 -10.57 2.94
C SER A 547 18.12 -11.54 1.80
N LYS A 548 18.62 -12.78 1.82
CA LYS A 548 18.27 -13.83 0.85
C LYS A 548 16.82 -14.29 0.96
N VAL A 549 16.16 -14.03 2.09
CA VAL A 549 14.70 -14.24 2.23
C VAL A 549 13.93 -13.48 1.14
N ASP A 550 14.26 -12.21 0.92
CA ASP A 550 13.59 -11.40 -0.11
C ASP A 550 13.92 -11.89 -1.53
N VAL A 551 15.12 -12.47 -1.74
CA VAL A 551 15.48 -13.06 -3.04
C VAL A 551 14.62 -14.28 -3.37
N TRP A 552 14.31 -15.12 -2.39
CA TRP A 552 13.35 -16.21 -2.55
C TRP A 552 11.97 -15.68 -2.98
N SER A 553 11.47 -14.67 -2.28
CA SER A 553 10.20 -14.03 -2.59
C SER A 553 10.15 -13.51 -4.03
N VAL A 554 11.24 -12.89 -4.51
CA VAL A 554 11.37 -12.43 -5.91
C VAL A 554 11.26 -13.61 -6.89
N GLY A 555 11.92 -14.73 -6.59
CA GLY A 555 11.83 -15.94 -7.42
C GLY A 555 10.41 -16.46 -7.58
N VAL A 556 9.68 -16.55 -6.46
CA VAL A 556 8.27 -16.98 -6.45
C VAL A 556 7.37 -15.98 -7.22
N ILE A 557 7.58 -14.67 -7.02
CA ILE A 557 6.84 -13.61 -7.75
C ILE A 557 7.11 -13.71 -9.25
N PHE A 558 8.37 -13.90 -9.65
CA PHE A 558 8.73 -14.01 -11.06
C PHE A 558 8.08 -15.25 -11.70
N TYR A 559 8.14 -16.40 -11.02
CA TYR A 559 7.44 -17.61 -11.46
C TYR A 559 5.93 -17.36 -11.63
N GLN A 560 5.30 -16.72 -10.66
CA GLN A 560 3.87 -16.39 -10.74
C GLN A 560 3.56 -15.44 -11.90
N CYS A 561 4.41 -14.46 -12.19
CA CYS A 561 4.24 -13.56 -13.34
C CYS A 561 4.26 -14.33 -14.67
N LEU A 562 5.14 -15.30 -14.81
CA LEU A 562 5.32 -16.05 -16.08
C LEU A 562 4.25 -17.13 -16.28
N TYR A 563 3.92 -17.86 -15.22
CA TYR A 563 3.07 -19.06 -15.31
C TYR A 563 1.67 -18.87 -14.74
N GLY A 564 1.38 -17.76 -14.05
CA GLY A 564 0.08 -17.47 -13.47
C GLY A 564 -0.34 -18.43 -12.36
N LYS A 565 0.61 -19.17 -11.79
CA LYS A 565 0.40 -20.15 -10.72
C LYS A 565 1.27 -19.78 -9.53
N LYS A 566 0.78 -20.04 -8.34
CA LYS A 566 1.59 -20.00 -7.12
C LYS A 566 2.39 -21.31 -7.03
N VAL A 567 3.60 -21.22 -6.53
CA VAL A 567 4.49 -22.39 -6.33
C VAL A 567 4.00 -23.23 -5.17
#